data_0052f87dca6f6771758b534274d97bba
#
_entry.id   0052f87dca6f6771758b534274d97bba
#
_cell.length_a   1.000
_cell.length_b   1.000
_cell.length_c   1.000
_cell.angle_alpha   90.00
_cell.angle_beta   90.00
_cell.angle_gamma   90.00
#
_symmetry.space_group_name_H-M   'P 1'
#
loop_
_entity.id
_entity.type
_entity.pdbx_description
1 polymer ?
#
loop_
_entity_poly.entity_id
_entity_poly.type
_entity_poly.pdbx_seq_one_letter_code
_entity_poly.pdbx_strand_id
1 'polypeptide(L)'
;MGNALEAIKRKGRKNTMENRIYDENNGFWYAKQGEYYLPELALPSKEEKPIGIWGQRHLQYLKEHKQFVYLNLLTSGRLNEYLVSIDEQAADMFFQLVKEYADRQGVTEQLKAENQLLWIQKMNNIRVCVREVVEEEIICV
;
A
#
# COMPACT_ATOMS: atom_id res chain seq x y z
N MET A 1 -29.88 18.92 -1.06
CA MET A 1 -28.65 18.64 -0.33
C MET A 1 -27.47 19.56 -0.65
N GLY A 2 -27.55 20.37 -1.69
CA GLY A 2 -26.58 21.45 -1.94
C GLY A 2 -26.52 22.51 -0.85
N ASN A 3 -27.62 22.70 -0.13
CA ASN A 3 -27.74 23.75 0.88
C ASN A 3 -26.87 23.53 2.13
N ALA A 4 -26.62 22.28 2.52
CA ALA A 4 -25.75 21.98 3.67
C ALA A 4 -24.29 22.28 3.37
N LEU A 5 -23.83 21.97 2.18
CA LEU A 5 -22.46 22.30 1.73
C LEU A 5 -22.25 23.79 1.55
N GLU A 6 -23.25 24.50 1.05
CA GLU A 6 -23.18 25.96 0.93
C GLU A 6 -23.22 26.66 2.30
N ALA A 7 -24.02 26.15 3.24
CA ALA A 7 -24.03 26.66 4.62
C ALA A 7 -22.69 26.42 5.32
N ILE A 8 -22.08 25.26 5.11
CA ILE A 8 -20.74 24.93 5.61
C ILE A 8 -19.70 25.88 4.99
N LYS A 9 -19.78 26.13 3.69
CA LYS A 9 -18.90 27.09 3.01
C LYS A 9 -19.04 28.53 3.54
N ARG A 10 -20.26 28.97 3.81
CA ARG A 10 -20.50 30.31 4.36
C ARG A 10 -19.98 30.47 5.79
N LYS A 11 -20.21 29.47 6.63
CA LYS A 11 -19.65 29.45 7.99
C LYS A 11 -18.14 29.26 7.99
N GLY A 12 -17.64 28.46 7.05
CA GLY A 12 -16.22 28.19 6.88
C GLY A 12 -15.39 29.41 6.50
N ARG A 13 -15.97 30.43 5.86
CA ARG A 13 -15.25 31.66 5.53
C ARG A 13 -14.79 32.46 6.74
N LYS A 14 -15.42 32.28 7.90
CA LYS A 14 -15.02 32.95 9.14
C LYS A 14 -13.97 32.20 9.95
N ASN A 15 -13.86 30.88 9.75
CA ASN A 15 -12.97 29.98 10.49
C ASN A 15 -12.07 29.12 9.61
N THR A 16 -11.87 29.51 8.35
CA THR A 16 -11.07 28.72 7.42
C THR A 16 -9.60 28.90 7.61
N MET A 17 -8.93 27.81 7.92
CA MET A 17 -7.55 27.64 7.49
C MET A 17 -7.57 26.96 6.12
N GLU A 18 -7.37 27.76 5.10
CA GLU A 18 -7.18 27.43 3.69
C GLU A 18 -8.03 26.30 3.06
N ASN A 19 -8.04 25.09 3.58
CA ASN A 19 -8.74 23.94 2.98
C ASN A 19 -9.58 23.14 3.97
N ARG A 20 -9.90 23.71 5.13
CA ARG A 20 -10.68 23.05 6.17
C ARG A 20 -11.88 23.89 6.57
N ILE A 21 -13.01 23.24 6.73
CA ILE A 21 -14.25 23.86 7.17
C ILE A 21 -14.80 23.09 8.37
N TYR A 22 -15.19 23.82 9.40
CA TYR A 22 -15.83 23.24 10.58
C TYR A 22 -17.35 23.39 10.49
N ASP A 23 -18.05 22.29 10.70
CA ASP A 23 -19.51 22.26 10.77
C ASP A 23 -19.96 22.19 12.23
N GLU A 24 -20.55 23.27 12.72
CA GLU A 24 -21.04 23.36 14.10
C GLU A 24 -22.22 22.43 14.39
N ASN A 25 -22.96 22.00 13.35
CA ASN A 25 -24.15 21.17 13.55
C ASN A 25 -23.80 19.72 13.92
N ASN A 26 -22.72 19.20 13.38
CA ASN A 26 -22.29 17.84 13.64
C ASN A 26 -20.92 17.73 14.33
N GLY A 27 -20.25 18.86 14.52
CA GLY A 27 -18.97 18.90 15.21
C GLY A 27 -17.76 18.33 14.43
N PHE A 28 -17.92 18.13 13.13
CA PHE A 28 -16.86 17.60 12.30
C PHE A 28 -16.15 18.68 11.49
N TRP A 29 -14.86 18.47 11.29
CA TRP A 29 -14.08 19.21 10.32
C TRP A 29 -14.18 18.54 8.95
N TYR A 30 -14.18 19.34 7.90
CA TYR A 30 -14.19 18.87 6.52
C TYR A 30 -12.93 19.38 5.83
N ALA A 31 -12.18 18.47 5.23
CA ALA A 31 -11.01 18.80 4.43
C ALA A 31 -11.36 18.86 2.94
N LYS A 32 -10.81 19.83 2.24
CA LYS A 32 -11.00 19.96 0.81
C LYS A 32 -10.14 18.93 0.08
N GLN A 33 -10.80 18.05 -0.68
CA GLN A 33 -10.13 17.14 -1.61
C GLN A 33 -10.67 17.39 -3.02
N GLY A 34 -9.87 18.06 -3.85
CA GLY A 34 -10.32 18.51 -5.15
C GLY A 34 -11.42 19.55 -5.04
N GLU A 35 -12.58 19.27 -5.60
CA GLU A 35 -13.78 20.14 -5.54
C GLU A 35 -14.71 19.79 -4.38
N TYR A 36 -14.41 18.76 -3.59
CA TYR A 36 -15.28 18.24 -2.54
C TYR A 36 -14.67 18.42 -1.16
N TYR A 37 -15.57 18.65 -0.17
CA TYR A 37 -15.21 18.64 1.24
C TYR A 37 -15.62 17.30 1.84
N LEU A 38 -14.66 16.52 2.31
CA LEU A 38 -14.89 15.25 2.98
C LEU A 38 -14.75 15.42 4.48
N PRO A 39 -15.59 14.75 5.30
CA PRO A 39 -15.46 14.83 6.74
C PRO A 39 -14.11 14.26 7.17
N GLU A 40 -13.37 15.05 7.94
CA GLU A 40 -12.21 14.54 8.66
C GLU A 40 -12.71 13.75 9.85
N LEU A 41 -12.88 12.46 9.65
CA LEU A 41 -13.08 11.56 10.76
C LEU A 41 -11.77 11.53 11.54
N ALA A 42 -11.83 11.93 12.79
CA ALA A 42 -10.70 11.87 13.69
C ALA A 42 -10.40 10.41 14.05
N LEU A 43 -9.84 9.69 13.09
CA LEU A 43 -9.10 8.48 13.41
C LEU A 43 -7.82 8.93 14.10
N PRO A 44 -7.49 8.32 15.26
CA PRO A 44 -6.20 8.58 15.86
C PRO A 44 -5.16 8.34 14.76
N SER A 45 -4.32 9.32 14.55
CA SER A 45 -3.32 9.36 13.51
C SER A 45 -2.25 8.30 13.73
N LYS A 46 -2.59 7.06 13.46
CA LYS A 46 -1.59 6.11 13.00
C LYS A 46 -1.37 6.46 11.54
N GLU A 47 -0.22 7.00 11.24
CA GLU A 47 0.22 7.12 9.86
C GLU A 47 0.13 5.73 9.25
N GLU A 48 -0.93 5.48 8.50
CA GLU A 48 -1.07 4.24 7.76
C GLU A 48 -0.02 4.25 6.66
N LYS A 49 1.00 3.42 6.85
CA LYS A 49 1.98 3.20 5.80
C LYS A 49 1.26 2.61 4.58
N PRO A 50 1.58 3.08 3.38
CA PRO A 50 0.98 2.52 2.18
C PRO A 50 1.37 1.05 2.03
N ILE A 51 0.40 0.22 1.67
CA ILE A 51 0.60 -1.20 1.39
C ILE A 51 1.15 -1.33 -0.02
N GLY A 52 2.30 -1.99 -0.15
CA GLY A 52 2.91 -2.26 -1.43
C GLY A 52 2.24 -3.40 -2.20
N ILE A 53 2.79 -3.72 -3.35
CA ILE A 53 2.23 -4.73 -4.27
C ILE A 53 2.12 -6.13 -3.62
N TRP A 54 3.10 -6.51 -2.81
CA TRP A 54 3.09 -7.80 -2.11
C TRP A 54 2.00 -7.87 -1.05
N GLY A 55 1.85 -6.81 -0.27
CA GLY A 55 0.79 -6.73 0.72
C GLY A 55 -0.60 -6.76 0.10
N GLN A 56 -0.80 -6.12 -1.03
CA GLN A 56 -2.07 -6.15 -1.76
C GLN A 56 -2.40 -7.54 -2.30
N ARG A 57 -1.43 -8.27 -2.81
CA ARG A 57 -1.60 -9.65 -3.24
C ARG A 57 -1.97 -10.57 -2.10
N HIS A 58 -1.32 -10.41 -0.96
CA HIS A 58 -1.66 -11.17 0.25
C HIS A 58 -3.08 -10.85 0.75
N LEU A 59 -3.46 -9.58 0.72
CA LEU A 59 -4.82 -9.15 1.06
C LEU A 59 -5.86 -9.86 0.18
N GLN A 60 -5.64 -9.88 -1.11
CA GLN A 60 -6.55 -10.58 -2.02
C GLN A 60 -6.61 -12.08 -1.73
N TYR A 61 -5.48 -12.70 -1.48
CA TYR A 61 -5.42 -14.11 -1.09
C TYR A 61 -6.21 -14.40 0.19
N LEU A 62 -6.07 -13.55 1.21
CA LEU A 62 -6.84 -13.67 2.46
C LEU A 62 -8.35 -13.56 2.22
N LYS A 63 -8.78 -12.63 1.39
CA LYS A 63 -10.20 -12.45 1.05
C LYS A 63 -10.78 -13.67 0.33
N GLU A 64 -10.01 -14.29 -0.56
CA GLU A 64 -10.46 -15.41 -1.37
C GLU A 64 -10.38 -16.76 -0.64
N HIS A 65 -9.34 -16.98 0.15
CA HIS A 65 -9.02 -18.29 0.70
C HIS A 65 -9.03 -18.38 2.22
N LYS A 66 -8.87 -17.25 2.92
CA LYS A 66 -8.78 -17.22 4.38
C LYS A 66 -9.64 -16.11 4.97
N GLN A 67 -10.92 -16.18 4.72
CA GLN A 67 -11.88 -15.15 5.14
C GLN A 67 -11.92 -14.92 6.64
N PHE A 68 -11.76 -15.97 7.46
CA PHE A 68 -11.74 -15.82 8.91
C PHE A 68 -10.55 -14.99 9.40
N VAL A 69 -9.38 -15.24 8.85
CA VAL A 69 -8.18 -14.46 9.19
C VAL A 69 -8.36 -13.01 8.76
N TYR A 70 -8.89 -12.80 7.57
CA TYR A 70 -9.20 -11.46 7.05
C TYR A 70 -10.17 -10.70 7.97
N LEU A 71 -11.27 -11.33 8.35
CA LEU A 71 -12.28 -10.73 9.24
C LEU A 71 -11.72 -10.43 10.63
N ASN A 72 -10.94 -11.34 11.19
CA ASN A 72 -10.30 -11.11 12.49
C ASN A 72 -9.33 -9.93 12.47
N LEU A 73 -8.51 -9.83 11.43
CA LEU A 73 -7.59 -8.71 11.27
C LEU A 73 -8.31 -7.39 11.03
N LEU A 74 -9.38 -7.43 10.21
CA LEU A 74 -10.17 -6.25 9.93
C LEU A 74 -10.88 -5.73 11.18
N THR A 75 -11.53 -6.60 11.93
CA THR A 75 -12.27 -6.24 13.15
C THR A 75 -11.36 -5.80 14.29
N SER A 76 -10.17 -6.37 14.39
CA SER A 76 -9.18 -5.98 15.41
C SER A 76 -8.42 -4.69 15.07
N GLY A 77 -8.59 -4.17 13.85
CA GLY A 77 -7.87 -2.98 13.38
C GLY A 77 -6.39 -3.20 13.07
N ARG A 78 -5.95 -4.45 12.98
CA ARG A 78 -4.54 -4.80 12.73
C ARG A 78 -4.22 -5.16 11.29
N LEU A 79 -5.24 -5.13 10.42
CA LEU A 79 -5.08 -5.57 9.04
C LEU A 79 -3.98 -4.80 8.31
N ASN A 80 -3.95 -3.48 8.45
CA ASN A 80 -2.96 -2.65 7.77
C ASN A 80 -1.53 -2.92 8.26
N GLU A 81 -1.33 -3.00 9.56
CA GLU A 81 -0.03 -3.33 10.15
C GLU A 81 0.47 -4.71 9.72
N TYR A 82 -0.44 -5.68 9.71
CA TYR A 82 -0.13 -7.03 9.25
C TYR A 82 0.28 -7.05 7.78
N LEU A 83 -0.46 -6.38 6.91
CA LEU A 83 -0.16 -6.33 5.48
C LEU A 83 1.14 -5.59 5.18
N VAL A 84 1.44 -4.52 5.89
CA VAL A 84 2.72 -3.82 5.78
C VAL A 84 3.88 -4.73 6.19
N SER A 85 3.73 -5.48 7.26
CA SER A 85 4.73 -6.45 7.71
C SER A 85 4.98 -7.53 6.67
N ILE A 86 3.93 -8.09 6.08
CA ILE A 86 4.04 -9.08 5.01
C ILE A 86 4.70 -8.48 3.76
N ASP A 87 4.33 -7.27 3.40
CA ASP A 87 4.93 -6.55 2.27
C ASP A 87 6.43 -6.35 2.45
N GLU A 88 6.86 -5.92 3.62
CA GLU A 88 8.28 -5.74 3.95
C GLU A 88 9.04 -7.07 3.90
N GLN A 89 8.50 -8.13 4.48
CA GLN A 89 9.12 -9.45 4.45
C GLN A 89 9.24 -9.99 3.03
N ALA A 90 8.20 -9.84 2.23
CA ALA A 90 8.21 -10.27 0.84
C ALA A 90 9.20 -9.48 -0.01
N ALA A 91 9.28 -8.18 0.18
CA ALA A 91 10.23 -7.31 -0.53
C ALA A 91 11.68 -7.66 -0.18
N ASP A 92 11.97 -7.88 1.10
CA ASP A 92 13.31 -8.28 1.55
C ASP A 92 13.70 -9.65 0.98
N MET A 93 12.80 -10.61 1.05
CA MET A 93 13.02 -11.95 0.48
C MET A 93 13.26 -11.89 -1.03
N PHE A 94 12.44 -11.12 -1.72
CA PHE A 94 12.58 -10.92 -3.17
C PHE A 94 13.96 -10.35 -3.51
N PHE A 95 14.36 -9.31 -2.82
CA PHE A 95 15.66 -8.67 -3.07
C PHE A 95 16.83 -9.62 -2.81
N GLN A 96 16.81 -10.37 -1.71
CA GLN A 96 17.85 -11.32 -1.37
C GLN A 96 17.93 -12.47 -2.37
N LEU A 97 16.78 -13.04 -2.75
CA LEU A 97 16.76 -14.14 -3.71
C LEU A 97 17.19 -13.71 -5.12
N VAL A 98 16.79 -12.52 -5.56
CA VAL A 98 17.28 -11.98 -6.85
C VAL A 98 18.80 -11.87 -6.85
N LYS A 99 19.36 -11.36 -5.76
CA LYS A 99 20.81 -11.23 -5.61
C LYS A 99 21.52 -12.59 -5.61
N GLU A 100 20.99 -13.55 -4.86
CA GLU A 100 21.55 -14.91 -4.82
C GLU A 100 21.49 -15.61 -6.19
N TYR A 101 20.37 -15.53 -6.87
CA TYR A 101 20.22 -16.14 -8.19
C TYR A 101 21.09 -15.47 -9.24
N ALA A 102 21.25 -14.15 -9.17
CA ALA A 102 22.16 -13.43 -10.03
C ALA A 102 23.62 -13.88 -9.81
N ASP A 103 24.04 -14.03 -8.57
CA ASP A 103 25.37 -14.52 -8.23
C ASP A 103 25.61 -15.96 -8.73
N ARG A 104 24.63 -16.84 -8.55
CA ARG A 104 24.71 -18.24 -9.02
C ARG A 104 24.78 -18.35 -10.53
N GLN A 105 24.09 -17.50 -11.25
CA GLN A 105 24.04 -17.54 -12.71
C GLN A 105 25.11 -16.67 -13.37
N GLY A 106 25.97 -16.04 -12.57
CA GLY A 106 27.02 -15.16 -13.09
C GLY A 106 26.51 -13.88 -13.73
N VAL A 107 25.35 -13.42 -13.33
CA VAL A 107 24.75 -12.15 -13.81
C VAL A 107 25.34 -11.00 -13.01
N THR A 108 26.41 -10.41 -13.53
CA THR A 108 27.19 -9.38 -12.85
C THR A 108 27.11 -8.05 -13.56
N GLU A 109 27.60 -6.99 -12.91
CA GLU A 109 27.76 -5.67 -13.53
C GLU A 109 28.69 -5.72 -14.74
N GLN A 110 29.66 -6.63 -14.73
CA GLN A 110 30.56 -6.86 -15.87
C GLN A 110 29.77 -7.38 -17.07
N LEU A 111 28.87 -8.33 -16.88
CA LEU A 111 27.98 -8.82 -17.96
C LEU A 111 27.10 -7.71 -18.51
N LYS A 112 26.58 -6.84 -17.63
CA LYS A 112 25.80 -5.66 -18.04
C LYS A 112 26.61 -4.73 -18.95
N ALA A 113 27.86 -4.52 -18.65
CA ALA A 113 28.77 -3.69 -19.47
C ALA A 113 29.12 -4.34 -20.81
N GLU A 114 29.33 -5.66 -20.83
CA GLU A 114 29.74 -6.42 -22.02
C GLU A 114 28.57 -6.73 -22.94
N ASN A 115 27.43 -7.17 -22.38
CA ASN A 115 26.23 -7.54 -23.12
C ASN A 115 24.97 -7.18 -22.36
N GLN A 116 24.55 -5.94 -22.52
CA GLN A 116 23.38 -5.41 -21.81
C GLN A 116 22.09 -6.17 -22.11
N LEU A 117 21.88 -6.60 -23.35
CA LEU A 117 20.67 -7.32 -23.75
C LEU A 117 20.58 -8.67 -23.03
N LEU A 118 21.65 -9.43 -23.00
CA LEU A 118 21.71 -10.70 -22.29
C LEU A 118 21.52 -10.52 -20.77
N TRP A 119 22.10 -9.47 -20.20
CA TRP A 119 21.92 -9.12 -18.78
C TRP A 119 20.46 -8.86 -18.46
N ILE A 120 19.77 -8.07 -19.30
CA ILE A 120 18.34 -7.77 -19.13
C ILE A 120 17.49 -9.05 -19.18
N GLN A 121 17.74 -9.90 -20.17
CA GLN A 121 17.00 -11.16 -20.33
C GLN A 121 17.18 -12.08 -19.10
N LYS A 122 18.41 -12.24 -18.65
CA LYS A 122 18.70 -13.07 -17.48
C LYS A 122 18.09 -12.50 -16.20
N MET A 123 18.20 -11.19 -16.00
CA MET A 123 17.59 -10.52 -14.83
C MET A 123 16.07 -10.65 -14.83
N ASN A 124 15.42 -10.50 -15.98
CA ASN A 124 13.97 -10.67 -16.08
C ASN A 124 13.54 -12.08 -15.74
N ASN A 125 14.24 -13.10 -16.22
CA ASN A 125 13.97 -14.50 -15.88
C ASN A 125 14.14 -14.77 -14.39
N ILE A 126 15.20 -14.23 -13.78
CA ILE A 126 15.45 -14.34 -12.34
C ILE A 126 14.31 -13.70 -11.55
N ARG A 127 13.88 -12.51 -11.91
CA ARG A 127 12.80 -11.79 -11.23
C ARG A 127 11.48 -12.58 -11.30
N VAL A 128 11.17 -13.16 -12.43
CA VAL A 128 9.96 -14.00 -12.59
C VAL A 128 10.03 -15.23 -11.68
N CYS A 129 11.14 -15.96 -11.68
CA CYS A 129 11.31 -17.12 -10.82
C CYS A 129 11.25 -16.76 -9.32
N VAL A 130 11.92 -15.70 -8.92
CA VAL A 130 11.93 -15.26 -7.51
C VAL A 130 10.54 -14.79 -7.09
N ARG A 131 9.82 -14.10 -7.96
CA ARG A 131 8.43 -13.69 -7.69
C ARG A 131 7.54 -14.89 -7.36
N GLU A 132 7.63 -15.94 -8.14
CA GLU A 132 6.89 -17.18 -7.90
C GLU A 132 7.24 -17.80 -6.54
N VAL A 133 8.52 -17.84 -6.19
CA VAL A 133 8.97 -18.38 -4.90
C VAL A 133 8.42 -17.55 -3.74
N VAL A 134 8.51 -16.24 -3.82
CA VAL A 134 8.00 -15.33 -2.77
C VAL A 134 6.47 -15.47 -2.63
N GLU A 135 5.76 -15.55 -3.74
CA GLU A 135 4.30 -15.77 -3.70
C GLU A 135 3.94 -17.08 -3.00
N GLU A 136 4.62 -18.17 -3.29
CA GLU A 136 4.38 -19.46 -2.65
C GLU A 136 4.73 -19.47 -1.15
N GLU A 137 5.83 -18.84 -0.77
CA GLU A 137 6.33 -18.94 0.61
C GLU A 137 5.71 -17.92 1.57
N ILE A 138 5.36 -16.74 1.11
CA ILE A 138 4.88 -15.65 1.97
C ILE A 138 3.43 -15.27 1.65
N ILE A 139 3.09 -15.14 0.39
CA ILE A 139 1.81 -14.56 -0.02
C ILE A 139 0.68 -15.60 0.05
N CYS A 140 0.91 -16.79 -0.45
CA CYS A 140 -0.09 -17.87 -0.56
C CYS A 140 0.04 -18.93 0.55
N VAL A 141 0.37 -18.50 1.74
CA VAL A 141 0.55 -19.42 2.88
C VAL A 141 -0.75 -19.71 3.61
#